data_efea0769fa06cf2c0155ed48f83d72ec
#
_entry.id   efea0769fa06cf2c0155ed48f83d72ec
#
_cell.length_a   1.000
_cell.length_b   1.000
_cell.length_c   1.000
_cell.angle_alpha   90.00
_cell.angle_beta   90.00
_cell.angle_gamma   90.00
#
_symmetry.space_group_name_H-M   'P 1'
#
loop_
_entity.id
_entity.type
_entity.pdbx_description
1 polymer ?
#
loop_
_entity_poly.entity_id
_entity_poly.type
_entity_poly.pdbx_seq_one_letter_code
_entity_poly.pdbx_strand_id
1 'polypeptide(L)'
;MIKLVRVDHRLLHGQVIFSWTKQMSVNYIIIVDDKVPNDPISVMALSIAKPTDCELSIIPFSQLKSLVEEKKNKNIMILIKGPEEALKLVEQLPEVTEINFGGVAKKSDSKQYGKAVFLNPQELKATQDLIALGKKVYIQMVPTSQVESADFSK
;
A
#
# COMPACT_ATOMS: atom_id res chain seq x y z
N MET A 1 -0.94 -14.73 -6.27
CA MET A 1 0.44 -14.23 -6.04
C MET A 1 0.41 -12.73 -5.78
N ILE A 2 1.03 -12.29 -4.71
CA ILE A 2 1.11 -10.85 -4.40
C ILE A 2 2.17 -10.21 -5.29
N LYS A 3 1.74 -9.27 -6.13
CA LYS A 3 2.64 -8.59 -7.08
C LYS A 3 3.17 -7.27 -6.55
N LEU A 4 2.40 -6.59 -5.70
CA LEU A 4 2.77 -5.28 -5.18
C LEU A 4 2.04 -5.03 -3.86
N VAL A 5 2.78 -4.52 -2.88
CA VAL A 5 2.21 -3.94 -1.67
C VAL A 5 2.58 -2.46 -1.69
N ARG A 6 1.57 -1.58 -1.69
CA ARG A 6 1.78 -0.15 -1.85
C ARG A 6 1.14 0.64 -0.73
N VAL A 7 1.93 1.50 -0.12
CA VAL A 7 1.48 2.49 0.85
C VAL A 7 1.12 3.76 0.09
N ASP A 8 -0.14 4.16 0.18
CA ASP A 8 -0.61 5.43 -0.40
C ASP A 8 -1.84 5.88 0.38
N HIS A 9 -1.78 7.06 0.99
CA HIS A 9 -2.87 7.58 1.82
C HIS A 9 -4.18 7.78 1.03
N ARG A 10 -4.10 7.88 -0.30
CA ARG A 10 -5.28 7.99 -1.16
C ARG A 10 -5.85 6.63 -1.56
N LEU A 11 -5.12 5.54 -1.30
CA LEU A 11 -5.48 4.16 -1.66
C LEU A 11 -5.63 4.00 -3.18
N LEU A 12 -6.83 3.75 -3.67
CA LEU A 12 -7.09 3.54 -5.09
C LEU A 12 -7.46 4.88 -5.76
N HIS A 13 -6.59 5.35 -6.65
CA HIS A 13 -6.79 6.65 -7.31
C HIS A 13 -6.18 6.67 -8.71
N GLY A 14 -7.01 6.90 -9.70
CA GLY A 14 -6.72 7.27 -11.07
C GLY A 14 -5.57 6.56 -11.79
N GLN A 15 -4.86 7.33 -12.57
CA GLN A 15 -3.83 6.85 -13.49
C GLN A 15 -2.63 6.20 -12.80
N VAL A 16 -2.30 6.63 -11.58
CA VAL A 16 -1.16 6.09 -10.83
C VAL A 16 -1.37 4.59 -10.58
N ILE A 17 -2.54 4.23 -10.04
CA ILE A 17 -2.84 2.82 -9.76
C ILE A 17 -3.00 2.03 -11.05
N PHE A 18 -3.63 2.62 -12.07
CA PHE A 18 -3.79 1.99 -13.38
C PHE A 18 -2.43 1.63 -14.00
N SER A 19 -1.43 2.51 -13.90
CA SER A 19 -0.09 2.23 -14.43
C SER A 19 0.58 1.06 -13.70
N TRP A 20 0.37 0.95 -12.38
CA TRP A 20 0.89 -0.18 -11.61
C TRP A 20 0.17 -1.49 -11.94
N THR A 21 -1.16 -1.48 -12.06
CA THR A 21 -1.89 -2.71 -12.39
C THR A 21 -1.49 -3.25 -13.75
N LYS A 22 -1.27 -2.37 -14.73
CA LYS A 22 -0.79 -2.78 -16.05
C LYS A 22 0.62 -3.35 -16.00
N GLN A 23 1.54 -2.62 -15.38
CA GLN A 23 2.96 -3.02 -15.33
C GLN A 23 3.14 -4.35 -14.62
N MET A 24 2.40 -4.59 -13.55
CA MET A 24 2.53 -5.78 -12.71
C MET A 24 1.53 -6.89 -13.09
N SER A 25 0.75 -6.70 -14.15
CA SER A 25 -0.28 -7.64 -14.60
C SER A 25 -1.26 -8.02 -13.47
N VAL A 26 -1.68 -7.02 -12.70
CA VAL A 26 -2.60 -7.21 -11.58
C VAL A 26 -4.03 -7.38 -12.09
N ASN A 27 -4.75 -8.34 -11.54
CA ASN A 27 -6.17 -8.54 -11.83
C ASN A 27 -7.03 -8.57 -10.56
N TYR A 28 -6.44 -8.40 -9.39
CA TYR A 28 -7.16 -8.38 -8.12
C TYR A 28 -6.55 -7.34 -7.19
N ILE A 29 -7.36 -6.42 -6.70
CA ILE A 29 -6.91 -5.37 -5.79
C ILE A 29 -7.54 -5.61 -4.43
N ILE A 30 -6.72 -5.61 -3.38
CA ILE A 30 -7.18 -5.66 -2.00
C ILE A 30 -6.84 -4.33 -1.35
N ILE A 31 -7.85 -3.64 -0.82
CA ILE A 31 -7.67 -2.52 0.08
C ILE A 31 -7.92 -3.05 1.48
N VAL A 32 -6.90 -2.99 2.34
CA VAL A 32 -7.02 -3.46 3.71
C VAL A 32 -6.87 -2.28 4.67
N ASP A 33 -7.92 -2.07 5.49
CA ASP A 33 -7.97 -0.97 6.45
C ASP A 33 -9.11 -1.24 7.42
N ASP A 34 -8.91 -0.97 8.70
CA ASP A 34 -9.93 -1.30 9.70
C ASP A 34 -11.10 -0.31 9.75
N LYS A 35 -10.94 0.87 9.14
CA LYS A 35 -11.99 1.91 9.15
C LYS A 35 -12.75 2.01 7.84
N VAL A 36 -12.04 1.94 6.72
CA VAL A 36 -12.61 2.17 5.38
C VAL A 36 -13.79 1.24 5.06
N PRO A 37 -13.77 -0.06 5.39
CA PRO A 37 -14.90 -0.93 5.07
C PRO A 37 -16.23 -0.48 5.71
N ASN A 38 -16.17 0.27 6.80
CA ASN A 38 -17.34 0.76 7.52
C ASN A 38 -17.77 2.17 7.10
N ASP A 39 -17.12 2.75 6.08
CA ASP A 39 -17.44 4.07 5.55
C ASP A 39 -18.02 3.93 4.14
N PRO A 40 -19.37 3.97 3.99
CA PRO A 40 -20.01 3.74 2.68
C PRO A 40 -19.56 4.73 1.59
N ILE A 41 -19.26 5.97 1.96
CA ILE A 41 -18.81 6.99 0.99
C ILE A 41 -17.44 6.62 0.45
N SER A 42 -16.51 6.24 1.33
CA SER A 42 -15.18 5.78 0.91
C SER A 42 -15.24 4.54 0.04
N VAL A 43 -16.06 3.55 0.44
CA VAL A 43 -16.24 2.31 -0.34
C VAL A 43 -16.76 2.64 -1.73
N MET A 44 -17.75 3.52 -1.85
CA MET A 44 -18.30 3.91 -3.14
C MET A 44 -17.23 4.59 -4.01
N ALA A 45 -16.51 5.55 -3.46
CA ALA A 45 -15.48 6.29 -4.20
C ALA A 45 -14.37 5.37 -4.71
N LEU A 46 -13.92 4.45 -3.87
CA LEU A 46 -12.87 3.48 -4.23
C LEU A 46 -13.38 2.51 -5.29
N SER A 47 -14.63 2.07 -5.17
CA SER A 47 -15.22 1.15 -6.15
C SER A 47 -15.33 1.78 -7.54
N ILE A 48 -15.65 3.07 -7.60
CA ILE A 48 -15.72 3.82 -8.87
C ILE A 48 -14.32 3.95 -9.50
N ALA A 49 -13.28 4.09 -8.67
CA ALA A 49 -11.91 4.27 -9.14
C ALA A 49 -11.26 2.96 -9.65
N LYS A 50 -11.92 1.82 -9.47
CA LYS A 50 -11.36 0.52 -9.82
C LYS A 50 -11.17 0.39 -11.33
N PRO A 51 -9.99 -0.11 -11.81
CA PRO A 51 -9.83 -0.46 -13.22
C PRO A 51 -10.83 -1.55 -13.63
N THR A 52 -11.31 -1.48 -14.88
CA THR A 52 -12.38 -2.40 -15.36
C THR A 52 -11.93 -3.85 -15.45
N ASP A 53 -10.63 -4.10 -15.60
CA ASP A 53 -10.07 -5.44 -15.72
C ASP A 53 -9.59 -6.02 -14.39
N CYS A 54 -9.89 -5.35 -13.27
CA CYS A 54 -9.54 -5.81 -11.93
C CYS A 54 -10.77 -6.05 -11.09
N GLU A 55 -10.72 -7.06 -10.25
CA GLU A 55 -11.65 -7.23 -9.14
C GLU A 55 -11.13 -6.45 -7.93
N LEU A 56 -12.02 -6.08 -7.01
CA LEU A 56 -11.69 -5.28 -5.82
C LEU A 56 -12.36 -5.85 -4.59
N SER A 57 -11.60 -5.98 -3.51
CA SER A 57 -12.13 -6.23 -2.18
C SER A 57 -11.63 -5.16 -1.22
N ILE A 58 -12.50 -4.65 -0.38
CA ILE A 58 -12.20 -3.68 0.67
C ILE A 58 -12.52 -4.36 2.00
N ILE A 59 -11.48 -4.66 2.79
CA ILE A 59 -11.62 -5.55 3.93
C ILE A 59 -10.86 -5.02 5.16
N PRO A 60 -11.28 -5.42 6.37
CA PRO A 60 -10.48 -5.20 7.57
C PRO A 60 -9.28 -6.17 7.63
N PHE A 61 -8.30 -5.84 8.45
CA PHE A 61 -7.10 -6.68 8.62
C PHE A 61 -7.42 -8.10 9.07
N SER A 62 -8.52 -8.29 9.81
CA SER A 62 -8.92 -9.63 10.27
C SER A 62 -9.23 -10.60 9.13
N GLN A 63 -9.49 -10.10 7.92
CA GLN A 63 -9.82 -10.92 6.76
C GLN A 63 -8.67 -11.03 5.74
N LEU A 64 -7.55 -10.36 5.99
CA LEU A 64 -6.47 -10.26 4.99
C LEU A 64 -5.87 -11.61 4.65
N LYS A 65 -5.43 -12.34 5.66
CA LYS A 65 -4.72 -13.61 5.44
C LYS A 65 -5.59 -14.63 4.71
N SER A 66 -6.85 -14.77 5.12
CA SER A 66 -7.77 -15.72 4.49
C SER A 66 -8.11 -15.33 3.05
N LEU A 67 -8.27 -14.03 2.78
CA LEU A 67 -8.57 -13.58 1.41
C LEU A 67 -7.39 -13.79 0.47
N VAL A 68 -6.17 -13.49 0.92
CA VAL A 68 -4.97 -13.72 0.12
C VAL A 68 -4.83 -15.21 -0.22
N GLU A 69 -5.08 -16.10 0.74
CA GLU A 69 -5.05 -17.53 0.50
C GLU A 69 -6.13 -17.96 -0.49
N GLU A 70 -7.36 -17.45 -0.32
CA GLU A 70 -8.46 -17.75 -1.23
C GLU A 70 -8.15 -17.31 -2.67
N LYS A 71 -7.46 -16.18 -2.84
CA LYS A 71 -7.16 -15.59 -4.14
C LYS A 71 -5.74 -15.86 -4.62
N LYS A 72 -5.08 -16.88 -4.11
CA LYS A 72 -3.68 -17.17 -4.43
C LYS A 72 -3.40 -17.38 -5.92
N ASN A 73 -4.42 -17.72 -6.71
CA ASN A 73 -4.30 -17.89 -8.17
C ASN A 73 -4.45 -16.59 -8.94
N LYS A 74 -4.74 -15.49 -8.25
CA LYS A 74 -4.85 -14.17 -8.84
C LYS A 74 -3.53 -13.42 -8.71
N ASN A 75 -3.35 -12.39 -9.53
CA ASN A 75 -2.25 -11.44 -9.41
C ASN A 75 -2.73 -10.26 -8.58
N ILE A 76 -2.26 -10.17 -7.34
CA ILE A 76 -2.82 -9.31 -6.31
C ILE A 76 -1.96 -8.07 -6.09
N MET A 77 -2.61 -6.91 -6.01
CA MET A 77 -2.05 -5.68 -5.48
C MET A 77 -2.75 -5.39 -4.15
N ILE A 78 -1.97 -5.09 -3.11
CA ILE A 78 -2.52 -4.69 -1.81
C ILE A 78 -2.22 -3.22 -1.57
N LEU A 79 -3.26 -2.45 -1.27
CA LEU A 79 -3.16 -1.03 -0.96
C LEU A 79 -3.47 -0.78 0.51
N ILE A 80 -2.61 -0.01 1.15
CA ILE A 80 -2.72 0.38 2.57
C ILE A 80 -2.39 1.85 2.73
N LYS A 81 -2.90 2.46 3.80
CA LYS A 81 -2.83 3.91 3.98
C LYS A 81 -1.48 4.43 4.45
N GLY A 82 -0.72 3.64 5.21
CA GLY A 82 0.49 4.16 5.80
C GLY A 82 1.45 3.09 6.28
N PRO A 83 2.63 3.52 6.78
CA PRO A 83 3.66 2.60 7.27
C PRO A 83 3.22 1.72 8.44
N GLU A 84 2.38 2.23 9.33
CA GLU A 84 1.89 1.46 10.48
C GLU A 84 1.02 0.30 10.00
N GLU A 85 0.19 0.52 8.98
CA GLU A 85 -0.61 -0.52 8.35
C GLU A 85 0.27 -1.52 7.61
N ALA A 86 1.37 -1.07 7.00
CA ALA A 86 2.33 -1.95 6.36
C ALA A 86 2.97 -2.91 7.37
N LEU A 87 3.29 -2.41 8.56
CA LEU A 87 3.85 -3.24 9.61
C LEU A 87 2.86 -4.33 10.06
N LYS A 88 1.58 -3.96 10.24
CA LYS A 88 0.51 -4.94 10.53
C LYS A 88 0.39 -5.97 9.42
N LEU A 89 0.50 -5.54 8.18
CA LEU A 89 0.39 -6.43 7.02
C LEU A 89 1.48 -7.49 7.01
N VAL A 90 2.74 -7.10 7.20
CA VAL A 90 3.85 -8.06 7.15
C VAL A 90 3.85 -9.04 8.32
N GLU A 91 3.20 -8.69 9.43
CA GLU A 91 2.99 -9.63 10.54
C GLU A 91 2.09 -10.79 10.10
N GLN A 92 1.06 -10.52 9.29
CA GLN A 92 0.16 -11.54 8.76
C GLN A 92 0.72 -12.24 7.52
N LEU A 93 1.49 -11.52 6.71
CA LEU A 93 2.02 -11.99 5.44
C LEU A 93 3.55 -11.85 5.42
N PRO A 94 4.27 -12.69 6.20
CA PRO A 94 5.72 -12.56 6.29
C PRO A 94 6.46 -12.83 4.98
N GLU A 95 5.81 -13.45 4.00
CA GLU A 95 6.35 -13.67 2.66
C GLU A 95 6.49 -12.39 1.84
N VAL A 96 5.84 -11.30 2.25
CA VAL A 96 6.00 -9.99 1.60
C VAL A 96 7.38 -9.44 1.96
N THR A 97 8.20 -9.18 0.93
CA THR A 97 9.60 -8.74 1.12
C THR A 97 9.83 -7.28 0.78
N GLU A 98 8.96 -6.67 -0.02
CA GLU A 98 9.12 -5.30 -0.48
C GLU A 98 7.84 -4.51 -0.26
N ILE A 99 8.00 -3.24 0.14
CA ILE A 99 6.89 -2.30 0.33
C ILE A 99 7.16 -1.06 -0.50
N ASN A 100 6.26 -0.75 -1.42
CA ASN A 100 6.32 0.47 -2.23
C ASN A 100 5.65 1.61 -1.46
N PHE A 101 6.38 2.72 -1.27
CA PHE A 101 5.83 3.94 -0.71
C PHE A 101 5.49 4.88 -1.86
N GLY A 102 4.20 5.09 -2.12
CA GLY A 102 3.71 5.98 -3.17
C GLY A 102 3.36 7.36 -2.66
N GLY A 103 2.70 7.42 -1.50
CA GLY A 103 2.31 8.69 -0.93
C GLY A 103 1.92 8.57 0.53
N VAL A 104 2.46 9.45 1.36
CA VAL A 104 2.07 9.63 2.76
C VAL A 104 1.89 11.12 2.98
N ALA A 105 0.70 11.53 3.38
CA ALA A 105 0.34 12.94 3.46
C ALA A 105 1.15 13.70 4.51
N LYS A 106 1.43 14.95 4.20
CA LYS A 106 2.10 15.86 5.15
C LYS A 106 1.19 16.16 6.34
N LYS A 107 1.78 16.11 7.52
CA LYS A 107 1.14 16.45 8.80
C LYS A 107 1.99 17.50 9.50
N SER A 108 1.45 18.11 10.57
CA SER A 108 2.15 19.19 11.29
C SER A 108 3.50 18.75 11.86
N ASP A 109 3.61 17.48 12.28
CA ASP A 109 4.80 16.90 12.91
C ASP A 109 5.60 16.01 11.95
N SER A 110 5.32 16.05 10.66
CA SER A 110 5.98 15.18 9.67
C SER A 110 7.21 15.86 9.06
N LYS A 111 8.11 15.01 8.57
CA LYS A 111 9.32 15.38 7.86
C LYS A 111 9.28 14.76 6.47
N GLN A 112 9.83 15.46 5.50
CA GLN A 112 9.81 14.99 4.10
C GLN A 112 10.93 13.99 3.83
N TYR A 113 10.57 12.85 3.24
CA TYR A 113 11.50 11.80 2.80
C TYR A 113 11.49 11.59 1.30
N GLY A 114 10.45 12.01 0.62
CA GLY A 114 10.32 11.97 -0.83
C GLY A 114 9.36 13.04 -1.28
N LYS A 115 9.19 13.21 -2.60
CA LYS A 115 8.31 14.26 -3.14
C LYS A 115 6.90 14.17 -2.57
N ALA A 116 6.38 12.95 -2.39
CA ALA A 116 5.02 12.72 -1.90
C ALA A 116 5.00 11.91 -0.60
N VAL A 117 6.14 11.75 0.07
CA VAL A 117 6.25 10.94 1.29
C VAL A 117 6.73 11.80 2.44
N PHE A 118 5.83 11.99 3.42
CA PHE A 118 6.08 12.75 4.65
C PHE A 118 5.76 11.83 5.81
N LEU A 119 6.69 11.67 6.75
CA LEU A 119 6.53 10.77 7.88
C LEU A 119 6.61 11.52 9.19
N ASN A 120 5.63 11.32 10.06
CA ASN A 120 5.71 11.76 11.44
C ASN A 120 6.56 10.76 12.25
N PRO A 121 6.85 11.03 13.55
CA PRO A 121 7.69 10.11 14.31
C PRO A 121 7.17 8.68 14.38
N GLN A 122 5.86 8.48 14.51
CA GLN A 122 5.26 7.15 14.57
C GLN A 122 5.37 6.41 13.22
N GLU A 123 5.14 7.12 12.14
CA GLU A 123 5.27 6.57 10.78
C GLU A 123 6.71 6.23 10.45
N LEU A 124 7.66 7.07 10.87
CA LEU A 124 9.08 6.80 10.72
C LEU A 124 9.49 5.55 11.51
N LYS A 125 9.01 5.44 12.75
CA LYS A 125 9.29 4.27 13.60
C LYS A 125 8.79 2.99 12.94
N ALA A 126 7.57 3.00 12.41
CA ALA A 126 7.02 1.85 11.69
C ALA A 126 7.87 1.50 10.46
N THR A 127 8.33 2.51 9.72
CA THR A 127 9.22 2.31 8.56
C THR A 127 10.54 1.68 8.98
N GLN A 128 11.14 2.18 10.06
CA GLN A 128 12.38 1.62 10.59
C GLN A 128 12.18 0.17 11.07
N ASP A 129 11.03 -0.13 11.67
CA ASP A 129 10.71 -1.49 12.11
C ASP A 129 10.56 -2.45 10.90
N LEU A 130 9.97 -1.98 9.80
CA LEU A 130 9.90 -2.76 8.56
C LEU A 130 11.30 -3.10 8.04
N ILE A 131 12.18 -2.11 8.02
CA ILE A 131 13.56 -2.30 7.57
C ILE A 131 14.30 -3.26 8.50
N ALA A 132 14.09 -3.15 9.81
CA ALA A 132 14.70 -4.04 10.80
C ALA A 132 14.24 -5.49 10.61
N LEU A 133 13.03 -5.71 10.08
CA LEU A 133 12.52 -7.05 9.75
C LEU A 133 13.07 -7.57 8.42
N GLY A 134 13.95 -6.84 7.77
CA GLY A 134 14.54 -7.22 6.48
C GLY A 134 13.69 -6.87 5.27
N LYS A 135 12.63 -6.06 5.45
CA LYS A 135 11.80 -5.66 4.32
C LYS A 135 12.45 -4.49 3.58
N LYS A 136 12.36 -4.51 2.25
CA LYS A 136 12.82 -3.40 1.42
C LYS A 136 11.71 -2.37 1.33
N VAL A 137 11.99 -1.14 1.74
CA VAL A 137 11.08 0.00 1.59
C VAL A 137 11.64 0.91 0.52
N TYR A 138 10.86 1.23 -0.50
CA TYR A 138 11.30 2.10 -1.59
C TYR A 138 10.22 3.07 -1.99
N ILE A 139 10.63 4.29 -2.35
CA ILE A 139 9.73 5.37 -2.77
C ILE A 139 9.72 5.42 -4.29
N GLN A 140 8.54 5.21 -4.88
CA GLN A 140 8.37 5.29 -6.33
C GLN A 140 6.90 5.59 -6.63
N MET A 141 6.65 6.66 -7.37
CA MET A 141 5.29 7.10 -7.66
C MET A 141 4.62 6.20 -8.70
N VAL A 142 5.28 5.98 -9.83
CA VAL A 142 4.78 5.14 -10.94
C VAL A 142 5.90 4.21 -11.41
N PRO A 143 5.58 3.11 -12.11
CA PRO A 143 6.60 2.13 -12.49
C PRO A 143 7.70 2.68 -13.40
N THR A 144 7.40 3.75 -14.16
CA THR A 144 8.35 4.35 -15.10
C THR A 144 9.18 5.47 -14.49
N SER A 145 8.87 5.92 -13.26
CA SER A 145 9.64 6.96 -12.58
C SER A 145 10.83 6.33 -11.85
N GLN A 146 11.82 7.16 -11.51
CA GLN A 146 12.96 6.70 -10.73
C GLN A 146 12.55 6.40 -9.30
N VAL A 147 13.19 5.40 -8.71
CA VAL A 147 13.11 5.16 -7.27
C VAL A 147 13.84 6.29 -6.57
N GLU A 148 13.17 6.95 -5.62
CA GLU A 148 13.74 8.08 -4.90
C GLU A 148 14.63 7.61 -3.76
N SER A 149 15.79 8.22 -3.60
CA SER A 149 16.65 7.95 -2.47
C SER A 149 16.06 8.55 -1.20
N ALA A 150 16.08 7.81 -0.11
CA ALA A 150 15.63 8.30 1.18
C ALA A 150 16.45 7.67 2.31
N ASP A 151 16.73 8.49 3.32
CA ASP A 151 17.43 8.03 4.52
C ASP A 151 16.44 7.98 5.68
N PHE A 152 15.91 6.79 5.95
CA PHE A 152 14.93 6.59 7.02
C PHE A 152 15.58 6.44 8.41
N SER A 153 16.90 6.53 8.52
CA SER A 153 17.58 6.48 9.82
C SER A 153 17.41 7.78 10.62
N LYS A 154 16.95 8.83 9.98
CA LYS A 154 16.77 10.15 10.57
C LYS A 154 15.32 10.59 10.53
#